data_9d77ba5a848c352aea8db25323611f87
#
_entry.id   9d77ba5a848c352aea8db25323611f87
#
_cell.length_a   1.000
_cell.length_b   1.000
_cell.length_c   1.000
_cell.angle_alpha   90.00
_cell.angle_beta   90.00
_cell.angle_gamma   90.00
#
_symmetry.space_group_name_H-M   'P 1'
#
loop_
_entity.id
_entity.type
_entity.pdbx_description
1 polymer ?
#
loop_
_entity_poly.entity_id
_entity_poly.type
_entity_poly.pdbx_seq_one_letter_code
_entity_poly.pdbx_strand_id
1 'polypeptide(L)'
;MESVEASEGHTRLGDELAEITNGIVRLFSEYYGRGPTRAKTYMLENRYVVTVLRDTMTTVERTLAEKGEGDLVRRVRLTFQEAMAGSFKGVVEEVLGRRVEAYHSQILIEPDVGFEFFILEE
;
A
#
# COMPACT_ATOMS: atom_id res chain seq x y z
N MET A 1 -9.86 18.66 -27.77
CA MET A 1 -8.42 18.41 -27.75
C MET A 1 -7.87 18.40 -26.36
N GLU A 2 -8.11 19.45 -25.59
CA GLU A 2 -7.64 19.50 -24.21
C GLU A 2 -8.16 18.33 -23.38
N SER A 3 -9.43 18.00 -23.52
CA SER A 3 -10.00 16.91 -22.75
C SER A 3 -9.38 15.56 -23.14
N VAL A 4 -9.03 15.40 -24.42
CA VAL A 4 -8.37 14.17 -24.87
C VAL A 4 -6.98 14.06 -24.29
N GLU A 5 -6.21 15.15 -24.32
CA GLU A 5 -4.87 15.14 -23.73
C GLU A 5 -4.90 14.92 -22.24
N ALA A 6 -5.80 15.60 -21.55
CA ALA A 6 -5.96 15.42 -20.12
C ALA A 6 -6.37 13.98 -19.80
N SER A 7 -7.26 13.42 -20.64
CA SER A 7 -7.70 12.04 -20.46
C SER A 7 -6.54 11.06 -20.66
N GLU A 8 -5.70 11.27 -21.66
CA GLU A 8 -4.53 10.43 -21.88
C GLU A 8 -3.56 10.51 -20.72
N GLY A 9 -3.30 11.73 -20.22
CA GLY A 9 -2.44 11.92 -19.04
C GLY A 9 -3.02 11.23 -17.82
N HIS A 10 -4.31 11.38 -17.58
CA HIS A 10 -4.99 10.70 -16.49
C HIS A 10 -4.94 9.19 -16.67
N THR A 11 -5.16 8.68 -17.89
CA THR A 11 -5.12 7.26 -18.16
C THR A 11 -3.74 6.69 -17.84
N ARG A 12 -2.68 7.38 -18.27
CA ARG A 12 -1.32 6.91 -18.00
C ARG A 12 -1.03 6.88 -16.51
N LEU A 13 -1.31 7.96 -15.80
CA LEU A 13 -1.14 7.98 -14.36
C LEU A 13 -2.03 6.96 -13.69
N GLY A 14 -3.28 6.86 -14.13
CA GLY A 14 -4.21 5.87 -13.61
C GLY A 14 -3.68 4.46 -13.76
N ASP A 15 -3.08 4.15 -14.91
CA ASP A 15 -2.51 2.83 -15.16
C ASP A 15 -1.31 2.57 -14.24
N GLU A 16 -0.46 3.57 -14.05
CA GLU A 16 0.67 3.45 -13.14
C GLU A 16 0.22 3.21 -11.70
N LEU A 17 -0.78 3.97 -11.25
CA LEU A 17 -1.31 3.80 -9.90
C LEU A 17 -1.95 2.41 -9.74
N ALA A 18 -2.64 1.93 -10.77
CA ALA A 18 -3.21 0.59 -10.77
C ALA A 18 -2.12 -0.48 -10.70
N GLU A 19 -1.01 -0.28 -11.40
CA GLU A 19 0.12 -1.20 -11.34
C GLU A 19 0.73 -1.23 -9.94
N ILE A 20 0.84 -0.07 -9.29
CA ILE A 20 1.33 0.00 -7.91
C ILE A 20 0.39 -0.78 -7.01
N THR A 21 -0.92 -0.55 -7.14
CA THR A 21 -1.91 -1.28 -6.36
C THR A 21 -1.73 -2.80 -6.52
N ASN A 22 -1.62 -3.25 -7.76
CA ASN A 22 -1.48 -4.68 -8.04
C ASN A 22 -0.20 -5.25 -7.43
N GLY A 23 0.90 -4.50 -7.51
CA GLY A 23 2.17 -4.95 -6.92
C GLY A 23 2.11 -5.04 -5.40
N ILE A 24 1.51 -4.04 -4.75
CA ILE A 24 1.34 -4.04 -3.30
C ILE A 24 0.44 -5.21 -2.86
N VAL A 25 -0.68 -5.41 -3.55
CA VAL A 25 -1.61 -6.50 -3.26
C VAL A 25 -0.91 -7.86 -3.41
N ARG A 26 -0.09 -8.00 -4.43
CA ARG A 26 0.66 -9.24 -4.64
C ARG A 26 1.59 -9.53 -3.48
N LEU A 27 2.31 -8.51 -3.00
CA LEU A 27 3.20 -8.67 -1.85
C LEU A 27 2.42 -9.07 -0.61
N PHE A 28 1.27 -8.44 -0.35
CA PHE A 28 0.42 -8.82 0.77
C PHE A 28 -0.02 -10.28 0.67
N SER A 29 -0.43 -10.70 -0.52
CA SER A 29 -0.86 -12.09 -0.72
C SER A 29 0.28 -13.07 -0.49
N GLU A 30 1.47 -12.74 -0.95
CA GLU A 30 2.63 -13.61 -0.77
C GLU A 30 3.03 -13.71 0.70
N TYR A 31 3.02 -12.59 1.42
CA TYR A 31 3.55 -12.58 2.77
C TYR A 31 2.53 -13.01 3.83
N TYR A 32 1.26 -12.68 3.63
CA TYR A 32 0.24 -12.96 4.64
C TYR A 32 -0.69 -14.11 4.26
N GLY A 33 -0.52 -14.66 3.07
CA GLY A 33 -1.36 -15.78 2.60
C GLY A 33 -2.72 -15.37 2.09
N ARG A 34 -3.04 -14.07 2.12
CA ARG A 34 -4.26 -13.52 1.54
C ARG A 34 -4.05 -12.07 1.20
N GLY A 35 -4.74 -11.58 0.20
CA GLY A 35 -4.71 -10.17 -0.15
C GLY A 35 -5.90 -9.42 0.43
N PRO A 36 -5.86 -8.10 0.41
CA PRO A 36 -7.00 -7.27 0.81
C PRO A 36 -8.16 -7.46 -0.16
N THR A 37 -9.38 -7.19 0.31
CA THR A 37 -10.55 -7.26 -0.57
C THR A 37 -10.71 -5.99 -1.41
N ARG A 38 -10.15 -4.88 -0.96
CA ARG A 38 -10.13 -3.63 -1.73
C ARG A 38 -8.82 -2.92 -1.52
N ALA A 39 -8.32 -2.32 -2.58
CA ALA A 39 -7.08 -1.56 -2.54
C ALA A 39 -7.10 -0.48 -3.62
N LYS A 40 -6.54 0.68 -3.30
CA LYS A 40 -6.44 1.76 -4.26
C LYS A 40 -5.25 2.64 -3.92
N THR A 41 -4.57 3.13 -4.96
CA THR A 41 -3.41 3.99 -4.81
C THR A 41 -3.72 5.38 -5.33
N TYR A 42 -3.26 6.39 -4.61
CA TYR A 42 -3.46 7.80 -4.91
C TYR A 42 -2.12 8.50 -4.98
N MET A 43 -2.05 9.55 -5.79
CA MET A 43 -0.88 10.42 -5.89
C MET A 43 -1.29 11.83 -5.53
N LEU A 44 -0.55 12.45 -4.63
CA LEU A 44 -0.78 13.83 -4.20
C LEU A 44 0.46 14.66 -4.52
N GLU A 45 0.26 15.83 -5.12
CA GLU A 45 1.32 16.79 -5.39
C GLU A 45 2.48 16.19 -6.20
N ASN A 46 2.18 15.18 -7.00
CA ASN A 46 3.20 14.47 -7.79
C ASN A 46 4.39 14.00 -6.93
N ARG A 47 4.18 13.79 -5.65
CA ARG A 47 5.24 13.43 -4.72
C ARG A 47 4.84 12.42 -3.66
N TYR A 48 3.58 12.39 -3.26
CA TYR A 48 3.13 11.51 -2.18
C TYR A 48 2.24 10.42 -2.73
N VAL A 49 2.65 9.18 -2.53
CA VAL A 49 1.90 8.02 -3.03
C VAL A 49 1.32 7.29 -1.82
N VAL A 50 0.02 7.07 -1.84
CA VAL A 50 -0.67 6.40 -0.75
C VAL A 50 -1.48 5.24 -1.30
N THR A 51 -1.22 4.03 -0.81
CA THR A 51 -2.05 2.87 -1.11
C THR A 51 -2.89 2.56 0.12
N VAL A 52 -4.19 2.55 -0.05
CA VAL A 52 -5.15 2.23 1.01
C VAL A 52 -5.66 0.82 0.76
N LEU A 53 -5.58 -0.02 1.79
CA LEU A 53 -5.96 -1.43 1.69
C LEU A 53 -7.01 -1.73 2.75
N ARG A 54 -8.04 -2.47 2.36
CA ARG A 54 -9.12 -2.82 3.28
C ARG A 54 -9.23 -4.31 3.43
N ASP A 55 -9.59 -4.74 4.63
CA ASP A 55 -9.79 -6.14 4.96
C ASP A 55 -8.49 -6.94 4.74
N THR A 56 -7.45 -6.53 5.46
CA THR A 56 -6.11 -7.11 5.30
C THR A 56 -5.78 -8.16 6.34
N MET A 57 -6.51 -8.21 7.47
CA MET A 57 -6.15 -9.10 8.57
C MET A 57 -6.39 -10.56 8.24
N THR A 58 -5.43 -11.38 8.65
CA THR A 58 -5.57 -12.83 8.58
C THR A 58 -6.52 -13.31 9.67
N THR A 59 -6.95 -14.57 9.59
CA THR A 59 -7.81 -15.16 10.61
C THR A 59 -7.11 -15.14 11.97
N VAL A 60 -5.81 -15.45 12.01
CA VAL A 60 -5.04 -15.43 13.26
C VAL A 60 -5.02 -14.04 13.87
N GLU A 61 -4.75 -13.03 13.02
CA GLU A 61 -4.71 -11.65 13.49
C GLU A 61 -6.06 -11.17 14.02
N ARG A 62 -7.12 -11.51 13.31
CA ARG A 62 -8.47 -11.13 13.71
C ARG A 62 -8.82 -11.78 15.04
N THR A 63 -8.48 -13.06 15.22
CA THR A 63 -8.71 -13.76 16.47
C THR A 63 -7.94 -13.10 17.61
N LEU A 64 -6.68 -12.77 17.39
CA LEU A 64 -5.86 -12.10 18.41
C LEU A 64 -6.46 -10.75 18.80
N ALA A 65 -6.89 -9.97 17.80
CA ALA A 65 -7.49 -8.66 18.06
C ALA A 65 -8.77 -8.81 18.89
N GLU A 66 -9.61 -9.80 18.58
CA GLU A 66 -10.84 -10.06 19.30
C GLU A 66 -10.59 -10.47 20.75
N LYS A 67 -9.42 -11.07 21.01
CA LYS A 67 -9.03 -11.51 22.36
C LYS A 67 -8.24 -10.45 23.11
N GLY A 68 -8.21 -9.22 22.62
CA GLY A 68 -7.53 -8.12 23.29
C GLY A 68 -6.06 -7.98 22.96
N GLU A 69 -5.57 -8.69 21.95
CA GLU A 69 -4.16 -8.68 21.57
C GLU A 69 -3.90 -7.81 20.34
N GLY A 70 -4.70 -6.76 20.16
CA GLY A 70 -4.54 -5.86 19.01
C GLY A 70 -3.16 -5.20 18.95
N ASP A 71 -2.59 -4.86 20.10
CA ASP A 71 -1.26 -4.25 20.12
C ASP A 71 -0.19 -5.21 19.61
N LEU A 72 -0.34 -6.50 19.89
CA LEU A 72 0.57 -7.51 19.36
C LEU A 72 0.46 -7.59 17.83
N VAL A 73 -0.76 -7.56 17.32
CA VAL A 73 -0.99 -7.57 15.87
C VAL A 73 -0.31 -6.37 15.21
N ARG A 74 -0.49 -5.18 15.77
CA ARG A 74 0.14 -3.96 15.24
C ARG A 74 1.66 -4.06 15.24
N ARG A 75 2.21 -4.58 16.33
CA ARG A 75 3.66 -4.68 16.49
C ARG A 75 4.26 -5.67 15.51
N VAL A 76 3.62 -6.82 15.32
CA VAL A 76 4.08 -7.82 14.36
C VAL A 76 4.01 -7.24 12.93
N ARG A 77 2.89 -6.58 12.61
CA ARG A 77 2.72 -5.97 11.29
C ARG A 77 3.77 -4.91 11.01
N LEU A 78 4.02 -4.02 11.98
CA LEU A 78 5.01 -2.97 11.83
C LEU A 78 6.40 -3.56 11.65
N THR A 79 6.77 -4.52 12.47
CA THR A 79 8.08 -5.17 12.39
C THR A 79 8.27 -5.82 11.02
N PHE A 80 7.25 -6.51 10.54
CA PHE A 80 7.31 -7.18 9.24
C PHE A 80 7.41 -6.18 8.11
N GLN A 81 6.62 -5.11 8.14
CA GLN A 81 6.65 -4.08 7.11
C GLN A 81 8.01 -3.39 7.06
N GLU A 82 8.61 -3.14 8.21
CA GLU A 82 9.96 -2.56 8.26
C GLU A 82 10.98 -3.49 7.65
N ALA A 83 10.88 -4.78 7.94
CA ALA A 83 11.78 -5.78 7.36
C ALA A 83 11.61 -5.88 5.85
N MET A 84 10.39 -5.67 5.35
CA MET A 84 10.06 -5.81 3.94
C MET A 84 10.00 -4.47 3.20
N ALA A 85 10.46 -3.39 3.84
CA ALA A 85 10.36 -2.03 3.26
C ALA A 85 10.95 -1.96 1.86
N GLY A 86 12.07 -2.62 1.62
CA GLY A 86 12.70 -2.61 0.31
C GLY A 86 11.81 -3.14 -0.80
N SER A 87 11.05 -4.21 -0.51
CA SER A 87 10.14 -4.79 -1.48
C SER A 87 9.01 -3.85 -1.82
N PHE A 88 8.43 -3.20 -0.80
CA PHE A 88 7.32 -2.27 -1.02
C PHE A 88 7.78 -1.02 -1.76
N LYS A 89 8.92 -0.44 -1.36
CA LYS A 89 9.48 0.72 -2.07
C LYS A 89 9.79 0.35 -3.52
N GLY A 90 10.31 -0.86 -3.74
CA GLY A 90 10.65 -1.34 -5.06
C GLY A 90 9.49 -1.34 -6.03
N VAL A 91 8.28 -1.67 -5.56
CA VAL A 91 7.07 -1.63 -6.39
C VAL A 91 6.85 -0.24 -6.95
N VAL A 92 6.90 0.77 -6.09
CA VAL A 92 6.66 2.16 -6.49
C VAL A 92 7.78 2.66 -7.41
N GLU A 93 9.02 2.39 -7.03
CA GLU A 93 10.19 2.85 -7.80
C GLU A 93 10.20 2.26 -9.21
N GLU A 94 9.86 0.98 -9.32
CA GLU A 94 9.87 0.31 -10.61
C GLU A 94 8.80 0.86 -11.54
N VAL A 95 7.59 1.07 -11.01
CA VAL A 95 6.48 1.56 -11.82
C VAL A 95 6.71 3.01 -12.24
N LEU A 96 7.12 3.88 -11.31
CA LEU A 96 7.22 5.31 -11.58
C LEU A 96 8.58 5.75 -12.11
N GLY A 97 9.60 4.91 -12.02
CA GLY A 97 10.97 5.28 -12.42
C GLY A 97 11.54 6.40 -11.56
N ARG A 98 11.10 6.48 -10.30
CA ARG A 98 11.52 7.53 -9.36
C ARG A 98 11.88 6.88 -8.04
N ARG A 99 12.83 7.46 -7.33
CA ARG A 99 13.26 6.92 -6.04
C ARG A 99 12.30 7.34 -4.94
N VAL A 100 12.11 6.42 -4.00
CA VAL A 100 11.33 6.67 -2.79
C VAL A 100 12.27 7.17 -1.71
N GLU A 101 12.00 8.37 -1.21
CA GLU A 101 12.80 8.99 -0.16
C GLU A 101 12.45 8.42 1.21
N ALA A 102 11.15 8.15 1.44
CA ALA A 102 10.69 7.66 2.72
C ALA A 102 9.46 6.78 2.54
N TYR A 103 9.31 5.82 3.41
CA TYR A 103 8.21 4.86 3.38
C TYR A 103 7.71 4.63 4.81
N HIS A 104 6.41 4.63 4.97
CA HIS A 104 5.77 4.34 6.25
C HIS A 104 4.53 3.48 6.02
N SER A 105 4.37 2.49 6.87
CA SER A 105 3.22 1.60 6.80
C SER A 105 2.49 1.64 8.13
N GLN A 106 1.18 1.61 8.09
CA GLN A 106 0.38 1.60 9.30
C GLN A 106 -0.87 0.79 9.09
N ILE A 107 -1.33 0.14 10.16
CA ILE A 107 -2.56 -0.63 10.13
C ILE A 107 -3.48 -0.14 11.24
N LEU A 108 -4.76 -0.04 10.90
CA LEU A 108 -5.83 0.14 11.87
C LEU A 108 -6.55 -1.20 11.98
N ILE A 109 -6.97 -1.57 13.16
CA ILE A 109 -7.65 -2.83 13.39
C ILE A 109 -9.16 -2.68 13.23
N GLU A 110 -9.69 -1.61 13.76
CA GLU A 110 -11.12 -1.33 13.66
C GLU A 110 -11.33 0.12 13.26
N PRO A 111 -11.65 0.38 11.99
CA PRO A 111 -11.84 -0.59 10.89
C PRO A 111 -10.53 -1.21 10.42
N ASP A 112 -10.64 -2.35 9.73
CA ASP A 112 -9.48 -3.05 9.18
C ASP A 112 -9.01 -2.34 7.92
N VAL A 113 -8.06 -1.40 8.10
CA VAL A 113 -7.53 -0.58 7.01
C VAL A 113 -6.02 -0.46 7.17
N GLY A 114 -5.30 -0.70 6.08
CA GLY A 114 -3.86 -0.50 6.03
C GLY A 114 -3.51 0.66 5.11
N PHE A 115 -2.43 1.35 5.44
CA PHE A 115 -1.90 2.46 4.64
C PHE A 115 -0.44 2.20 4.34
N GLU A 116 -0.09 2.30 3.04
CA GLU A 116 1.30 2.27 2.59
C GLU A 116 1.61 3.64 2.03
N PHE A 117 2.45 4.39 2.70
CA PHE A 117 2.73 5.78 2.36
C PHE A 117 4.18 5.93 1.88
N PHE A 118 4.33 6.54 0.70
CA PHE A 118 5.64 6.73 0.09
C PHE A 118 5.84 8.20 -0.25
N ILE A 119 7.03 8.72 0.05
CA ILE A 119 7.42 10.07 -0.36
C ILE A 119 8.50 9.91 -1.42
N LEU A 120 8.26 10.48 -2.59
CA LEU A 120 9.20 10.40 -3.70
C LEU A 120 10.25 11.50 -3.57
N GLU A 121 11.48 11.21 -4.02
CA GLU A 121 12.52 12.23 -4.14
C GLU A 121 12.08 13.26 -5.18
N GLU A 122 12.50 14.50 -4.98
CA GLU A 122 12.18 15.59 -5.91
C GLU A 122 12.89 15.47 -7.25
#